data_2334df070ae2c09d802ed4a1caa55d93
#
_entry.id   2334df070ae2c09d802ed4a1caa55d93
#
_cell.length_a   1.000
_cell.length_b   1.000
_cell.length_c   1.000
_cell.angle_alpha   90.00
_cell.angle_beta   90.00
_cell.angle_gamma   90.00
#
_symmetry.space_group_name_H-M   'P 1'
#
loop_
_entity.id
_entity.type
_entity.pdbx_description
1 polymer ?
#
loop_
_entity_poly.entity_id
_entity_poly.type
_entity_poly.pdbx_seq_one_letter_code
_entity_poly.pdbx_strand_id
1 'polypeptide(L)'
;MNSASSASASERLGRAARRCRAALSVFALAIAAAASLYPGGSWTEPGAAGFSPLRNFWCDLVRTQAINGADNSASRRLSCVAFAALACALWWFWPIAGALLPPGRGALLQVLGRISTLALFAMALLPSDAHPVWHGVVALAGGGLGMTCAALCCIRCPAEPRYSLRRASAYAALLLAALNAALYIYVAYVHGPETPLQPGVQKLATLALVLWMAVTVRRALAERDLSGAAAR
;
A
#
# COMPACT_ATOMS: atom_id res chain seq x y z
N MET A 1 -3.56 -29.40 -22.10
CA MET A 1 -2.75 -28.30 -21.51
C MET A 1 -1.58 -28.93 -20.79
N ASN A 2 -0.32 -28.59 -21.20
CA ASN A 2 0.88 -29.29 -20.76
C ASN A 2 1.16 -29.13 -19.26
N SER A 3 1.37 -30.23 -18.54
CA SER A 3 1.78 -30.28 -17.11
C SER A 3 3.00 -29.42 -16.79
N ALA A 4 3.98 -29.35 -17.70
CA ALA A 4 5.14 -28.50 -17.57
C ALA A 4 4.83 -26.98 -17.50
N SER A 5 3.81 -26.50 -18.22
CA SER A 5 3.38 -25.10 -18.21
C SER A 5 2.73 -24.72 -16.89
N SER A 6 1.92 -25.60 -16.31
CA SER A 6 1.26 -25.36 -15.02
C SER A 6 2.26 -25.37 -13.84
N ALA A 7 3.23 -26.25 -13.85
CA ALA A 7 4.31 -26.28 -12.85
C ALA A 7 5.13 -24.98 -12.85
N SER A 8 5.51 -24.48 -14.04
CA SER A 8 6.26 -23.22 -14.17
C SER A 8 5.47 -21.99 -13.70
N ALA A 9 4.14 -21.98 -13.92
CA ALA A 9 3.26 -20.90 -13.44
C ALA A 9 3.15 -20.90 -11.90
N SER A 10 2.98 -22.06 -11.29
CA SER A 10 2.94 -22.24 -9.83
C SER A 10 4.24 -21.80 -9.16
N GLU A 11 5.39 -22.13 -9.74
CA GLU A 11 6.68 -21.67 -9.23
C GLU A 11 6.86 -20.14 -9.30
N ARG A 12 6.45 -19.51 -10.42
CA ARG A 12 6.49 -18.04 -10.55
C ARG A 12 5.63 -17.35 -9.48
N LEU A 13 4.43 -17.86 -9.24
CA LEU A 13 3.54 -17.36 -8.22
C LEU A 13 4.14 -17.49 -6.81
N GLY A 14 4.74 -18.63 -6.50
CA GLY A 14 5.43 -18.85 -5.23
C GLY A 14 6.63 -17.92 -5.02
N ARG A 15 7.43 -17.65 -6.07
CA ARG A 15 8.52 -16.66 -6.00
C ARG A 15 8.00 -15.25 -5.76
N ALA A 16 6.95 -14.84 -6.48
CA ALA A 16 6.31 -13.53 -6.29
C ALA A 16 5.77 -13.37 -4.86
N ALA A 17 5.12 -14.39 -4.32
CA ALA A 17 4.59 -14.39 -2.96
C ALA A 17 5.69 -14.23 -1.90
N ARG A 18 6.81 -14.93 -2.03
CA ARG A 18 7.95 -14.78 -1.10
C ARG A 18 8.56 -13.38 -1.19
N ARG A 19 8.76 -12.84 -2.40
CA ARG A 19 9.28 -11.47 -2.61
C ARG A 19 8.35 -10.40 -2.03
N CYS A 20 7.04 -10.55 -2.25
CA CYS A 20 6.04 -9.66 -1.66
C CYS A 20 6.11 -9.65 -0.14
N ARG A 21 6.17 -10.83 0.51
CA ARG A 21 6.29 -10.94 1.97
C ARG A 21 7.57 -10.31 2.49
N ALA A 22 8.73 -10.61 1.89
CA ALA A 22 10.01 -10.03 2.30
C ALA A 22 9.97 -8.50 2.19
N ALA A 23 9.44 -7.96 1.10
CA ALA A 23 9.32 -6.53 0.90
C ALA A 23 8.35 -5.87 1.92
N LEU A 24 7.24 -6.52 2.28
CA LEU A 24 6.35 -6.04 3.35
C LEU A 24 7.06 -6.01 4.72
N SER A 25 7.90 -6.99 5.02
CA SER A 25 8.68 -6.99 6.27
C SER A 25 9.69 -5.84 6.29
N VAL A 26 10.38 -5.58 5.17
CA VAL A 26 11.30 -4.44 5.05
C VAL A 26 10.55 -3.12 5.19
N PHE A 27 9.37 -2.99 4.56
CA PHE A 27 8.52 -1.81 4.72
C PHE A 27 8.16 -1.56 6.18
N ALA A 28 7.69 -2.58 6.90
CA ALA A 28 7.27 -2.44 8.29
C ALA A 28 8.42 -2.02 9.20
N LEU A 29 9.61 -2.61 9.05
CA LEU A 29 10.80 -2.27 9.83
C LEU A 29 11.31 -0.87 9.49
N ALA A 30 11.43 -0.55 8.21
CA ALA A 30 11.98 0.73 7.76
C ALA A 30 11.05 1.90 8.12
N ILE A 31 9.71 1.75 8.01
CA ILE A 31 8.78 2.82 8.37
C ILE A 31 8.74 3.06 9.89
N ALA A 32 8.83 2.00 10.69
CA ALA A 32 8.95 2.12 12.14
C ALA A 32 10.24 2.83 12.55
N ALA A 33 11.37 2.46 11.94
CA ALA A 33 12.66 3.14 12.17
C ALA A 33 12.63 4.60 11.71
N ALA A 34 12.01 4.91 10.56
CA ALA A 34 11.82 6.27 10.09
C ALA A 34 11.00 7.10 11.09
N ALA A 35 9.90 6.55 11.59
CA ALA A 35 9.06 7.21 12.59
C ALA A 35 9.81 7.48 13.90
N SER A 36 10.65 6.55 14.35
CA SER A 36 11.46 6.74 15.58
C SER A 36 12.54 7.80 15.44
N LEU A 37 12.98 8.11 14.23
CA LEU A 37 13.98 9.13 13.93
C LEU A 37 13.38 10.48 13.50
N TYR A 38 12.04 10.58 13.42
CA TYR A 38 11.39 11.83 13.04
C TYR A 38 11.59 12.89 14.12
N PRO A 39 12.11 14.10 13.79
CA PRO A 39 12.45 15.09 14.80
C PRO A 39 11.25 15.66 15.56
N GLY A 40 10.12 15.82 14.88
CA GLY A 40 8.89 16.29 15.54
C GLY A 40 8.06 17.28 14.73
N GLY A 41 7.01 17.75 15.41
CA GLY A 41 5.98 18.59 14.84
C GLY A 41 4.90 17.82 14.12
N SER A 42 3.68 18.32 14.21
CA SER A 42 2.54 17.89 13.42
C SER A 42 1.74 19.13 12.99
N TRP A 43 0.84 18.98 12.04
CA TRP A 43 0.02 20.10 11.57
C TRP A 43 -0.87 20.71 12.67
N THR A 44 -1.31 19.90 13.63
CA THR A 44 -2.11 20.34 14.78
C THR A 44 -1.26 20.77 15.99
N GLU A 45 0.02 20.39 16.04
CA GLU A 45 0.93 20.68 17.14
C GLU A 45 2.38 20.80 16.62
N PRO A 46 2.74 21.97 16.05
CA PRO A 46 4.06 22.15 15.42
C PRO A 46 5.25 21.97 16.35
N GLY A 47 5.07 22.22 17.65
CA GLY A 47 6.11 22.05 18.66
C GLY A 47 6.24 20.67 19.28
N ALA A 48 5.40 19.70 18.88
CA ALA A 48 5.46 18.35 19.45
C ALA A 48 6.80 17.64 19.15
N ALA A 49 7.32 16.87 20.10
CA ALA A 49 8.52 16.06 19.89
C ALA A 49 8.18 14.73 19.20
N GLY A 50 9.00 14.33 18.24
CA GLY A 50 8.92 13.02 17.59
C GLY A 50 7.67 12.80 16.72
N PHE A 51 7.49 11.58 16.25
CA PHE A 51 6.38 11.15 15.39
C PHE A 51 5.18 10.70 16.22
N SER A 52 4.02 11.27 15.95
CA SER A 52 2.74 10.84 16.52
C SER A 52 1.91 10.10 15.45
N PRO A 53 1.58 8.80 15.62
CA PRO A 53 0.79 8.06 14.64
C PRO A 53 -0.60 8.65 14.35
N LEU A 54 -1.17 9.39 15.31
CA LEU A 54 -2.50 10.01 15.18
C LEU A 54 -2.46 11.44 14.66
N ARG A 55 -1.29 12.11 14.66
CA ARG A 55 -1.17 13.53 14.29
C ARG A 55 -0.30 13.77 13.07
N ASN A 56 0.62 12.84 12.76
CA ASN A 56 1.51 12.93 11.60
C ASN A 56 1.00 12.08 10.45
N PHE A 57 1.17 12.56 9.24
CA PHE A 57 1.02 11.77 8.02
C PHE A 57 2.27 10.93 7.74
N TRP A 58 2.12 9.87 6.94
CA TRP A 58 3.28 9.17 6.39
C TRP A 58 4.14 10.09 5.51
N CYS A 59 3.51 11.08 4.85
CA CYS A 59 4.19 12.07 4.03
C CYS A 59 5.10 13.00 4.84
N ASP A 60 4.85 13.20 6.13
CA ASP A 60 5.71 14.02 6.99
C ASP A 60 7.10 13.40 7.10
N LEU A 61 7.20 12.06 7.08
CA LEU A 61 8.48 11.35 7.15
C LEU A 61 9.35 11.54 5.91
N VAL A 62 8.79 11.91 4.74
CA VAL A 62 9.56 12.14 3.50
C VAL A 62 9.85 13.63 3.25
N ARG A 63 9.41 14.54 4.12
CA ARG A 63 9.73 15.97 4.03
C ARG A 63 11.24 16.21 4.12
N THR A 64 11.72 17.28 3.55
CA THR A 64 13.13 17.71 3.69
C THR A 64 13.42 18.24 5.09
N GLN A 65 12.46 18.99 5.64
CA GLN A 65 12.44 19.45 7.02
C GLN A 65 11.21 18.89 7.73
N ALA A 66 11.38 18.50 9.00
CA ALA A 66 10.27 18.14 9.86
C ALA A 66 9.34 19.36 10.08
N ILE A 67 8.12 19.14 10.54
CA ILE A 67 7.15 20.24 10.72
C ILE A 67 7.64 21.23 11.78
N ASN A 68 8.43 20.80 12.77
CA ASN A 68 9.08 21.68 13.75
C ASN A 68 10.29 22.46 13.21
N GLY A 69 10.62 22.35 11.94
CA GLY A 69 11.75 23.03 11.27
C GLY A 69 13.09 22.33 11.37
N ALA A 70 13.21 21.24 12.12
CA ALA A 70 14.46 20.49 12.27
C ALA A 70 14.81 19.68 11.00
N ASP A 71 16.10 19.34 10.83
CA ASP A 71 16.57 18.48 9.74
C ASP A 71 15.94 17.09 9.84
N ASN A 72 15.30 16.65 8.75
CA ASN A 72 14.60 15.36 8.66
C ASN A 72 15.37 14.31 7.82
N SER A 73 16.64 14.54 7.53
CA SER A 73 17.40 13.74 6.58
C SER A 73 17.49 12.26 6.96
N ALA A 74 17.58 11.93 8.25
CA ALA A 74 17.66 10.54 8.74
C ALA A 74 16.33 9.80 8.54
N SER A 75 15.22 10.35 9.03
CA SER A 75 13.87 9.78 8.86
C SER A 75 13.51 9.67 7.38
N ARG A 76 13.78 10.71 6.59
CA ARG A 76 13.52 10.75 5.15
C ARG A 76 14.21 9.62 4.40
N ARG A 77 15.49 9.35 4.64
CA ARG A 77 16.22 8.25 3.98
C ARG A 77 15.59 6.91 4.26
N LEU A 78 15.24 6.62 5.51
CA LEU A 78 14.55 5.37 5.87
C LEU A 78 13.13 5.30 5.31
N SER A 79 12.41 6.41 5.25
CA SER A 79 11.09 6.48 4.63
C SER A 79 11.15 6.19 3.13
N CYS A 80 12.15 6.70 2.42
CA CYS A 80 12.36 6.36 1.00
C CYS A 80 12.61 4.85 0.84
N VAL A 81 13.40 4.22 1.71
CA VAL A 81 13.58 2.76 1.72
C VAL A 81 12.26 2.04 2.00
N ALA A 82 11.47 2.53 2.98
CA ALA A 82 10.17 1.94 3.30
C ALA A 82 9.21 2.01 2.11
N PHE A 83 9.05 3.15 1.49
CA PHE A 83 8.15 3.30 0.34
C PHE A 83 8.65 2.54 -0.91
N ALA A 84 9.97 2.46 -1.12
CA ALA A 84 10.53 1.58 -2.15
C ALA A 84 10.20 0.12 -1.89
N ALA A 85 10.31 -0.33 -0.64
CA ALA A 85 9.94 -1.69 -0.24
C ALA A 85 8.43 -1.94 -0.43
N LEU A 86 7.57 -0.99 -0.06
CA LEU A 86 6.12 -1.09 -0.30
C LEU A 86 5.81 -1.15 -1.80
N ALA A 87 6.47 -0.34 -2.62
CA ALA A 87 6.33 -0.39 -4.07
C ALA A 87 6.79 -1.74 -4.63
N CYS A 88 7.90 -2.29 -4.16
CA CYS A 88 8.33 -3.65 -4.51
C CYS A 88 7.30 -4.71 -4.09
N ALA A 89 6.72 -4.59 -2.90
CA ALA A 89 5.67 -5.49 -2.44
C ALA A 89 4.44 -5.42 -3.34
N LEU A 90 3.95 -4.23 -3.67
CA LEU A 90 2.82 -4.00 -4.57
C LEU A 90 3.12 -4.51 -5.99
N TRP A 91 4.33 -4.31 -6.50
CA TRP A 91 4.74 -4.81 -7.82
C TRP A 91 4.57 -6.33 -7.96
N TRP A 92 4.93 -7.08 -6.90
CA TRP A 92 4.75 -8.53 -6.84
C TRP A 92 3.33 -8.95 -6.44
N PHE A 93 2.58 -8.09 -5.77
CA PHE A 93 1.22 -8.35 -5.32
C PHE A 93 0.22 -8.40 -6.47
N TRP A 94 0.29 -7.48 -7.44
CA TRP A 94 -0.72 -7.39 -8.50
C TRP A 94 -0.80 -8.64 -9.39
N PRO A 95 0.30 -9.28 -9.80
CA PRO A 95 0.24 -10.58 -10.47
C PRO A 95 -0.42 -11.67 -9.61
N ILE A 96 -0.17 -11.67 -8.30
CA ILE A 96 -0.77 -12.64 -7.38
C ILE A 96 -2.28 -12.40 -7.26
N ALA A 97 -2.69 -11.16 -7.04
CA ALA A 97 -4.10 -10.79 -6.95
C ALA A 97 -4.85 -11.11 -8.26
N GLY A 98 -4.22 -10.84 -9.41
CA GLY A 98 -4.77 -11.12 -10.73
C GLY A 98 -4.90 -12.62 -11.03
N ALA A 99 -3.95 -13.44 -10.56
CA ALA A 99 -4.00 -14.90 -10.75
C ALA A 99 -5.14 -15.57 -9.96
N LEU A 100 -5.62 -14.94 -8.90
CA LEU A 100 -6.75 -15.41 -8.09
C LEU A 100 -8.12 -14.93 -8.60
N LEU A 101 -8.15 -14.21 -9.72
CA LEU A 101 -9.39 -13.83 -10.41
C LEU A 101 -9.73 -14.84 -11.52
N PRO A 102 -11.00 -14.91 -11.95
CA PRO A 102 -11.38 -15.73 -13.09
C PRO A 102 -10.54 -15.44 -14.34
N PRO A 103 -10.33 -16.43 -15.23
CA PRO A 103 -9.52 -16.27 -16.44
C PRO A 103 -9.91 -15.03 -17.27
N GLY A 104 -8.92 -14.35 -17.84
CA GLY A 104 -9.08 -13.14 -18.67
C GLY A 104 -9.34 -11.84 -17.90
N ARG A 105 -9.56 -11.89 -16.57
CA ARG A 105 -9.89 -10.70 -15.76
C ARG A 105 -8.71 -10.08 -14.99
N GLY A 106 -7.57 -10.77 -14.97
CA GLY A 106 -6.40 -10.33 -14.20
C GLY A 106 -5.49 -9.33 -14.92
N ALA A 107 -5.51 -9.27 -16.25
CA ALA A 107 -4.58 -8.43 -17.02
C ALA A 107 -4.74 -6.93 -16.73
N LEU A 108 -5.97 -6.42 -16.80
CA LEU A 108 -6.28 -5.02 -16.51
C LEU A 108 -5.87 -4.65 -15.07
N LEU A 109 -6.18 -5.51 -14.10
CA LEU A 109 -5.78 -5.32 -12.70
C LEU A 109 -4.26 -5.17 -12.56
N GLN A 110 -3.48 -6.01 -13.27
CA GLN A 110 -2.03 -5.96 -13.21
C GLN A 110 -1.47 -4.66 -13.81
N VAL A 111 -2.02 -4.20 -14.94
CA VAL A 111 -1.58 -2.95 -15.58
C VAL A 111 -1.89 -1.75 -14.68
N LEU A 112 -3.14 -1.58 -14.25
CA LEU A 112 -3.56 -0.47 -13.39
C LEU A 112 -2.80 -0.50 -12.06
N GLY A 113 -2.64 -1.68 -11.48
CA GLY A 113 -1.91 -1.85 -10.22
C GLY A 113 -0.43 -1.48 -10.34
N ARG A 114 0.24 -1.80 -11.44
CA ARG A 114 1.63 -1.38 -11.68
C ARG A 114 1.76 0.12 -11.86
N ILE A 115 0.83 0.75 -12.59
CA ILE A 115 0.82 2.22 -12.73
C ILE A 115 0.60 2.88 -11.36
N SER A 116 -0.36 2.38 -10.57
CA SER A 116 -0.56 2.82 -9.18
C SER A 116 0.71 2.70 -8.35
N THR A 117 1.42 1.57 -8.45
CA THR A 117 2.68 1.32 -7.74
C THR A 117 3.75 2.33 -8.10
N LEU A 118 3.93 2.65 -9.39
CA LEU A 118 4.91 3.63 -9.86
C LEU A 118 4.55 5.05 -9.38
N ALA A 119 3.27 5.42 -9.40
CA ALA A 119 2.83 6.71 -8.88
C ALA A 119 3.06 6.84 -7.37
N LEU A 120 2.75 5.80 -6.58
CA LEU A 120 3.01 5.79 -5.14
C LEU A 120 4.51 5.81 -4.82
N PHE A 121 5.35 5.17 -5.64
CA PHE A 121 6.80 5.27 -5.50
C PHE A 121 7.31 6.69 -5.79
N ALA A 122 6.79 7.32 -6.85
CA ALA A 122 7.14 8.70 -7.19
C ALA A 122 6.81 9.69 -6.07
N MET A 123 5.74 9.43 -5.29
CA MET A 123 5.39 10.22 -4.11
C MET A 123 6.52 10.28 -3.07
N ALA A 124 7.27 9.19 -2.89
CA ALA A 124 8.41 9.15 -1.96
C ALA A 124 9.61 9.99 -2.46
N LEU A 125 9.72 10.18 -3.77
CA LEU A 125 10.78 10.97 -4.40
C LEU A 125 10.44 12.47 -4.50
N LEU A 126 9.18 12.83 -4.29
CA LEU A 126 8.65 14.20 -4.37
C LEU A 126 8.22 14.66 -2.96
N PRO A 127 9.13 15.20 -2.13
CA PRO A 127 8.77 15.67 -0.79
C PRO A 127 7.67 16.72 -0.84
N SER A 128 6.70 16.63 0.07
CA SER A 128 5.51 17.49 0.07
C SER A 128 5.83 18.97 0.37
N ASP A 129 6.93 19.25 1.06
CA ASP A 129 7.43 20.60 1.32
C ASP A 129 8.17 21.22 0.14
N ALA A 130 8.85 20.41 -0.68
CA ALA A 130 9.58 20.88 -1.85
C ALA A 130 8.73 20.88 -3.14
N HIS A 131 7.79 19.92 -3.26
CA HIS A 131 6.98 19.71 -4.46
C HIS A 131 5.51 19.46 -4.13
N PRO A 132 4.78 20.37 -3.44
CA PRO A 132 3.45 20.11 -2.88
C PRO A 132 2.42 19.69 -3.94
N VAL A 133 2.40 20.35 -5.09
CA VAL A 133 1.44 20.05 -6.16
C VAL A 133 1.70 18.67 -6.77
N TRP A 134 2.94 18.37 -7.15
CA TRP A 134 3.28 17.08 -7.76
C TRP A 134 3.15 15.93 -6.78
N HIS A 135 3.49 16.13 -5.50
CA HIS A 135 3.25 15.17 -4.43
C HIS A 135 1.77 14.80 -4.35
N GLY A 136 0.88 15.81 -4.33
CA GLY A 136 -0.57 15.60 -4.32
C GLY A 136 -1.08 14.87 -5.57
N VAL A 137 -0.62 15.26 -6.76
CA VAL A 137 -1.01 14.64 -8.04
C VAL A 137 -0.65 13.15 -8.06
N VAL A 138 0.60 12.79 -7.73
CA VAL A 138 1.02 11.38 -7.75
C VAL A 138 0.37 10.57 -6.63
N ALA A 139 0.10 11.19 -5.47
CA ALA A 139 -0.64 10.54 -4.37
C ALA A 139 -2.07 10.20 -4.77
N LEU A 140 -2.80 11.15 -5.39
CA LEU A 140 -4.16 10.93 -5.88
C LEU A 140 -4.20 9.95 -7.04
N ALA A 141 -3.27 10.03 -7.99
CA ALA A 141 -3.18 9.09 -9.11
C ALA A 141 -2.88 7.67 -8.62
N GLY A 142 -1.89 7.51 -7.75
CA GLY A 142 -1.51 6.23 -7.18
C GLY A 142 -2.62 5.63 -6.31
N GLY A 143 -3.18 6.43 -5.41
CA GLY A 143 -4.29 6.04 -4.55
C GLY A 143 -5.57 5.71 -5.33
N GLY A 144 -5.96 6.55 -6.29
CA GLY A 144 -7.16 6.34 -7.12
C GLY A 144 -7.08 5.07 -7.95
N LEU A 145 -5.96 4.82 -8.63
CA LEU A 145 -5.74 3.57 -9.37
C LEU A 145 -5.69 2.36 -8.44
N GLY A 146 -5.07 2.48 -7.26
CA GLY A 146 -5.06 1.44 -6.23
C GLY A 146 -6.47 1.10 -5.72
N MET A 147 -7.30 2.09 -5.47
CA MET A 147 -8.71 1.92 -5.10
C MET A 147 -9.51 1.25 -6.22
N THR A 148 -9.28 1.64 -7.48
CA THR A 148 -9.90 0.98 -8.65
C THR A 148 -9.53 -0.50 -8.70
N CYS A 149 -8.27 -0.84 -8.45
CA CYS A 149 -7.81 -2.23 -8.37
C CYS A 149 -8.48 -2.99 -7.21
N ALA A 150 -8.60 -2.37 -6.03
CA ALA A 150 -9.28 -2.97 -4.89
C ALA A 150 -10.78 -3.21 -5.19
N ALA A 151 -11.47 -2.24 -5.82
CA ALA A 151 -12.84 -2.37 -6.26
C ALA A 151 -13.03 -3.52 -7.27
N LEU A 152 -12.13 -3.62 -8.26
CA LEU A 152 -12.13 -4.73 -9.21
C LEU A 152 -11.95 -6.08 -8.51
N CYS A 153 -11.09 -6.16 -7.50
CA CYS A 153 -10.93 -7.36 -6.68
C CYS A 153 -12.20 -7.68 -5.88
N CYS A 154 -12.87 -6.69 -5.30
CA CYS A 154 -14.12 -6.88 -4.55
C CYS A 154 -15.24 -7.41 -5.46
N ILE A 155 -15.44 -6.78 -6.62
CA ILE A 155 -16.54 -7.11 -7.56
C ILE A 155 -16.31 -8.47 -8.22
N ARG A 156 -15.06 -8.82 -8.53
CA ARG A 156 -14.72 -10.01 -9.33
C ARG A 156 -14.24 -11.19 -8.49
N CYS A 157 -14.09 -11.03 -7.17
CA CYS A 157 -13.78 -12.14 -6.28
C CYS A 157 -14.99 -13.07 -6.13
N PRO A 158 -14.82 -14.38 -6.28
CA PRO A 158 -15.92 -15.34 -6.06
C PRO A 158 -16.56 -15.18 -4.69
N ALA A 159 -17.88 -15.38 -4.61
CA ALA A 159 -18.66 -15.24 -3.38
C ALA A 159 -18.49 -16.42 -2.40
N GLU A 160 -17.73 -17.43 -2.77
CA GLU A 160 -17.52 -18.65 -1.99
C GLU A 160 -16.93 -18.34 -0.60
N PRO A 161 -17.33 -19.10 0.45
CA PRO A 161 -16.84 -18.89 1.84
C PRO A 161 -15.32 -18.90 1.98
N ARG A 162 -14.65 -19.74 1.17
CA ARG A 162 -13.16 -19.82 1.16
C ARG A 162 -12.47 -18.51 0.78
N TYR A 163 -13.17 -17.54 0.16
CA TYR A 163 -12.63 -16.23 -0.19
C TYR A 163 -13.12 -15.10 0.73
N SER A 164 -13.91 -15.42 1.77
CA SER A 164 -14.55 -14.41 2.63
C SER A 164 -13.56 -13.45 3.27
N LEU A 165 -12.48 -13.96 3.87
CA LEU A 165 -11.45 -13.11 4.52
C LEU A 165 -10.70 -12.23 3.51
N ARG A 166 -10.36 -12.76 2.32
CA ARG A 166 -9.72 -11.97 1.25
C ARG A 166 -10.64 -10.86 0.77
N ARG A 167 -11.92 -11.16 0.58
CA ARG A 167 -12.93 -10.19 0.16
C ARG A 167 -13.16 -9.13 1.23
N ALA A 168 -13.33 -9.54 2.49
CA ALA A 168 -13.51 -8.61 3.61
C ALA A 168 -12.31 -7.66 3.77
N SER A 169 -11.08 -8.18 3.69
CA SER A 169 -9.87 -7.34 3.76
C SER A 169 -9.73 -6.40 2.57
N ALA A 170 -10.15 -6.80 1.35
CA ALA A 170 -10.18 -5.92 0.19
C ALA A 170 -11.21 -4.79 0.35
N TYR A 171 -12.41 -5.09 0.87
CA TYR A 171 -13.41 -4.06 1.18
C TYR A 171 -12.92 -3.11 2.26
N ALA A 172 -12.30 -3.61 3.33
CA ALA A 172 -11.73 -2.75 4.38
C ALA A 172 -10.65 -1.81 3.81
N ALA A 173 -9.75 -2.34 2.97
CA ALA A 173 -8.72 -1.52 2.31
C ALA A 173 -9.34 -0.47 1.39
N LEU A 174 -10.34 -0.83 0.58
CA LEU A 174 -11.04 0.10 -0.31
C LEU A 174 -11.77 1.20 0.46
N LEU A 175 -12.56 0.84 1.46
CA LEU A 175 -13.36 1.81 2.24
C LEU A 175 -12.49 2.78 3.03
N LEU A 176 -11.43 2.28 3.68
CA LEU A 176 -10.51 3.14 4.43
C LEU A 176 -9.67 4.03 3.50
N ALA A 177 -9.26 3.52 2.33
CA ALA A 177 -8.58 4.35 1.33
C ALA A 177 -9.51 5.44 0.76
N ALA A 178 -10.78 5.11 0.49
CA ALA A 178 -11.77 6.08 0.01
C ALA A 178 -12.06 7.15 1.07
N LEU A 179 -12.21 6.76 2.34
CA LEU A 179 -12.37 7.70 3.45
C LEU A 179 -11.15 8.61 3.60
N ASN A 180 -9.93 8.05 3.55
CA ASN A 180 -8.70 8.84 3.59
C ASN A 180 -8.61 9.83 2.42
N ALA A 181 -8.97 9.42 1.21
CA ALA A 181 -9.00 10.30 0.04
C ALA A 181 -10.06 11.40 0.18
N ALA A 182 -11.24 11.09 0.67
CA ALA A 182 -12.29 12.07 0.92
C ALA A 182 -11.88 13.11 1.96
N LEU A 183 -11.27 12.69 3.07
CA LEU A 183 -10.73 13.58 4.09
C LEU A 183 -9.60 14.46 3.54
N TYR A 184 -8.71 13.90 2.71
CA TYR A 184 -7.66 14.67 2.05
C TYR A 184 -8.24 15.75 1.14
N ILE A 185 -9.20 15.39 0.29
CA ILE A 185 -9.88 16.35 -0.61
C ILE A 185 -10.60 17.43 0.20
N TYR A 186 -11.28 17.05 1.29
CA TYR A 186 -11.98 18.00 2.16
C TYR A 186 -11.03 19.04 2.76
N VAL A 187 -9.91 18.60 3.34
CA VAL A 187 -8.92 19.52 3.94
C VAL A 187 -8.22 20.35 2.87
N ALA A 188 -7.75 19.73 1.79
CA ALA A 188 -6.91 20.39 0.80
C ALA A 188 -7.67 21.33 -0.15
N TYR A 189 -8.94 21.04 -0.48
CA TYR A 189 -9.69 21.75 -1.52
C TYR A 189 -10.95 22.44 -1.02
N VAL A 190 -11.55 21.98 0.08
CA VAL A 190 -12.73 22.59 0.69
C VAL A 190 -12.35 23.48 1.88
N HIS A 191 -11.03 23.53 2.21
CA HIS A 191 -10.49 24.31 3.33
C HIS A 191 -11.11 23.92 4.68
N GLY A 192 -11.38 22.63 4.84
CA GLY A 192 -11.81 22.07 6.12
C GLY A 192 -10.73 22.15 7.19
N PRO A 193 -11.09 22.12 8.48
CA PRO A 193 -10.11 22.17 9.55
C PRO A 193 -9.21 20.92 9.55
N GLU A 194 -7.93 21.12 9.82
CA GLU A 194 -7.00 20.03 10.09
C GLU A 194 -7.39 19.33 11.40
N THR A 195 -7.52 18.02 11.34
CA THR A 195 -7.91 17.20 12.49
C THR A 195 -7.00 15.98 12.63
N PRO A 196 -6.84 15.41 13.83
CA PRO A 196 -6.12 14.15 14.01
C PRO A 196 -6.79 12.96 13.31
N LEU A 197 -8.03 13.10 12.85
CA LEU A 197 -8.79 12.04 12.21
C LEU A 197 -8.12 11.56 10.91
N GLN A 198 -7.70 12.47 10.04
CA GLN A 198 -7.14 12.11 8.74
C GLN A 198 -5.81 11.33 8.84
N PRO A 199 -4.80 11.77 9.64
CA PRO A 199 -3.60 10.96 9.85
C PRO A 199 -3.89 9.57 10.43
N GLY A 200 -4.85 9.46 11.36
CA GLY A 200 -5.29 8.18 11.91
C GLY A 200 -5.90 7.26 10.85
N VAL A 201 -6.82 7.78 10.04
CA VAL A 201 -7.45 7.03 8.94
C VAL A 201 -6.42 6.58 7.91
N GLN A 202 -5.42 7.41 7.60
CA GLN A 202 -4.32 7.03 6.70
C GLN A 202 -3.55 5.81 7.22
N LYS A 203 -3.27 5.74 8.54
CA LYS A 203 -2.61 4.56 9.14
C LYS A 203 -3.49 3.32 9.06
N LEU A 204 -4.78 3.45 9.36
CA LEU A 204 -5.75 2.35 9.24
C LEU A 204 -5.87 1.87 7.79
N ALA A 205 -5.91 2.78 6.82
CA ALA A 205 -5.92 2.43 5.39
C ALA A 205 -4.66 1.67 4.97
N THR A 206 -3.49 2.11 5.43
CA THR A 206 -2.22 1.41 5.18
C THR A 206 -2.20 0.03 5.82
N LEU A 207 -2.65 -0.10 7.07
CA LEU A 207 -2.75 -1.39 7.76
C LEU A 207 -3.71 -2.33 7.04
N ALA A 208 -4.87 -1.86 6.61
CA ALA A 208 -5.83 -2.64 5.86
C ALA A 208 -5.28 -3.10 4.50
N LEU A 209 -4.53 -2.24 3.80
CA LEU A 209 -3.83 -2.60 2.56
C LEU A 209 -2.81 -3.72 2.81
N VAL A 210 -1.95 -3.59 3.82
CA VAL A 210 -0.94 -4.61 4.19
C VAL A 210 -1.62 -5.92 4.58
N LEU A 211 -2.70 -5.87 5.34
CA LEU A 211 -3.48 -7.05 5.72
C LEU A 211 -4.10 -7.73 4.49
N TRP A 212 -4.71 -6.97 3.60
CA TRP A 212 -5.24 -7.50 2.34
C TRP A 212 -4.18 -8.17 1.49
N MET A 213 -3.00 -7.55 1.37
CA MET A 213 -1.85 -8.13 0.67
C MET A 213 -1.42 -9.45 1.34
N ALA A 214 -1.26 -9.47 2.66
CA ALA A 214 -0.83 -10.64 3.41
C ALA A 214 -1.82 -11.81 3.28
N VAL A 215 -3.12 -11.55 3.42
CA VAL A 215 -4.20 -12.55 3.26
C VAL A 215 -4.22 -13.11 1.83
N THR A 216 -4.10 -12.24 0.83
CA THR A 216 -4.09 -12.63 -0.58
C THR A 216 -2.88 -13.50 -0.92
N VAL A 217 -1.69 -13.11 -0.46
CA VAL A 217 -0.45 -13.88 -0.65
C VAL A 217 -0.49 -15.23 0.05
N ARG A 218 -1.01 -15.27 1.29
CA ARG A 218 -1.19 -16.53 2.04
C ARG A 218 -2.13 -17.49 1.30
N ARG A 219 -3.21 -16.97 0.74
CA ARG A 219 -4.17 -17.77 -0.04
C ARG A 219 -3.53 -18.35 -1.28
N ALA A 220 -2.79 -17.56 -2.05
CA ALA A 220 -2.10 -18.02 -3.26
C ALA A 220 -1.09 -19.14 -2.96
N LEU A 221 -0.41 -19.10 -1.83
CA LEU A 221 0.49 -20.17 -1.38
C LEU A 221 -0.28 -21.45 -1.03
N ALA A 222 -1.39 -21.34 -0.30
CA ALA A 222 -2.22 -22.48 0.07
C ALA A 222 -2.83 -23.20 -1.16
N GLU A 223 -3.30 -22.47 -2.16
CA GLU A 223 -3.81 -23.04 -3.41
C GLU A 223 -2.72 -23.78 -4.22
N ARG A 224 -1.49 -23.28 -4.16
CA ARG A 224 -0.34 -23.95 -4.76
C ARG A 224 -0.05 -25.30 -4.10
N ASP A 225 -0.05 -25.33 -2.76
CA ASP A 225 0.28 -26.55 -2.02
C ASP A 225 -0.75 -27.66 -2.28
N LEU A 226 -2.04 -27.29 -2.38
CA LEU A 226 -3.13 -28.21 -2.73
C LEU A 226 -2.98 -28.75 -4.16
N SER A 227 -2.62 -27.93 -5.15
CA SER A 227 -2.43 -28.39 -6.53
C SER A 227 -1.17 -29.26 -6.67
N GLY A 228 -0.12 -29.01 -5.91
CA GLY A 228 1.07 -29.84 -5.87
C GLY A 228 0.86 -31.22 -5.21
N ALA A 229 -0.04 -31.30 -4.23
CA ALA A 229 -0.41 -32.56 -3.58
C ALA A 229 -1.30 -33.44 -4.47
N ALA A 230 -2.20 -32.83 -5.26
CA ALA A 230 -3.07 -33.55 -6.20
C ALA A 230 -2.36 -34.07 -7.46
N ALA A 231 -1.14 -33.61 -7.73
CA ALA A 231 -0.31 -34.00 -8.88
C ALA A 231 0.71 -35.12 -8.56
N ARG A 232 0.78 -35.55 -7.32
CA ARG A 232 1.59 -36.71 -6.82
C ARG A 232 0.73 -37.92 -6.60
#